data_cacefbe2b42cdab08444e5ca10953a0b
#
_entry.id   cacefbe2b42cdab08444e5ca10953a0b
#
_cell.length_a   1.000
_cell.length_b   1.000
_cell.length_c   1.000
_cell.angle_alpha   90.00
_cell.angle_beta   90.00
_cell.angle_gamma   90.00
#
_symmetry.space_group_name_H-M   'P 1'
#
loop_
_entity.id
_entity.type
_entity.pdbx_description
1 polymer ?
#
loop_
_entity_poly.entity_id
_entity_poly.type
_entity_poly.pdbx_seq_one_letter_code
_entity_poly.pdbx_strand_id
1 'polypeptide(L)'
;MGKRQFKPGNMLYPVPAVMVSVADKEGNANIITVAWAGTVCTNPPMLTISIWPERYSYHMIRETGEFVVNLTTEELARATDYCGVRSGRDTDKWADMGLTKEKASKVSVPLIRECPVNLECRVVRVDELGSHHMFLAQVVAVDVDEKYMDEKDTFHLSAARPMAYSHGRYYGLGECLGTFGYSVKKTAEKRGSGKGKAAPEAGNSSGRRKDGIKAGRGAGRQRPGTRQGKAVGRPQSGPPGIRK
;
A
#
# COMPACT_ATOMS: atom_id res chain seq x y z
N MET A 1 -25.85 16.00 -23.97
CA MET A 1 -25.75 14.54 -23.73
C MET A 1 -26.29 14.22 -22.34
N GLY A 2 -27.17 13.21 -22.20
CA GLY A 2 -27.75 12.80 -20.92
C GLY A 2 -27.11 11.52 -20.38
N LYS A 3 -27.29 11.25 -19.08
CA LYS A 3 -26.90 9.97 -18.45
C LYS A 3 -28.03 8.94 -18.65
N ARG A 4 -27.65 7.70 -18.88
CA ARG A 4 -28.59 6.56 -18.90
C ARG A 4 -28.46 5.80 -17.59
N GLN A 5 -29.58 5.48 -16.95
CA GLN A 5 -29.62 4.68 -15.74
C GLN A 5 -29.48 3.19 -16.08
N PHE A 6 -28.60 2.49 -15.35
CA PHE A 6 -28.43 1.04 -15.36
C PHE A 6 -28.97 0.43 -14.07
N LYS A 7 -29.18 -0.88 -14.08
CA LYS A 7 -29.45 -1.63 -12.85
C LYS A 7 -28.24 -1.52 -11.89
N PRO A 8 -28.48 -1.61 -10.57
CA PRO A 8 -27.37 -1.69 -9.60
C PRO A 8 -26.40 -2.81 -9.96
N GLY A 9 -25.10 -2.53 -9.91
CA GLY A 9 -24.05 -3.48 -10.28
C GLY A 9 -22.66 -2.97 -9.92
N ASN A 10 -21.67 -3.83 -10.11
CA ASN A 10 -20.27 -3.55 -9.78
C ASN A 10 -19.66 -2.65 -10.85
N MET A 11 -19.62 -1.34 -10.59
CA MET A 11 -19.14 -0.33 -11.53
C MET A 11 -17.97 0.52 -10.97
N LEU A 12 -17.45 0.15 -9.79
CA LEU A 12 -16.29 0.82 -9.24
C LEU A 12 -15.01 0.25 -9.87
N TYR A 13 -14.60 0.85 -10.96
CA TYR A 13 -13.41 0.49 -11.75
C TYR A 13 -12.58 1.72 -12.11
N PRO A 14 -11.27 1.58 -12.39
CA PRO A 14 -10.48 0.35 -12.30
C PRO A 14 -10.19 -0.03 -10.84
N VAL A 15 -9.89 -1.31 -10.61
CA VAL A 15 -9.46 -1.86 -9.33
C VAL A 15 -8.11 -2.56 -9.48
N PRO A 16 -7.32 -2.77 -8.40
CA PRO A 16 -6.13 -3.59 -8.51
C PRO A 16 -6.53 -5.03 -8.83
N ALA A 17 -5.68 -5.74 -9.58
CA ALA A 17 -5.73 -7.19 -9.67
C ALA A 17 -4.51 -7.72 -8.93
N VAL A 18 -4.68 -8.34 -7.78
CA VAL A 18 -3.57 -8.82 -6.96
C VAL A 18 -3.56 -10.34 -6.88
N MET A 19 -2.38 -10.94 -6.82
CA MET A 19 -2.24 -12.34 -6.46
C MET A 19 -2.13 -12.45 -4.93
N VAL A 20 -3.03 -13.22 -4.32
CA VAL A 20 -3.03 -13.47 -2.88
C VAL A 20 -2.49 -14.87 -2.66
N SER A 21 -1.31 -14.98 -2.05
CA SER A 21 -0.79 -16.26 -1.59
C SER A 21 -1.35 -16.60 -0.22
N VAL A 22 -1.60 -17.88 -0.01
CA VAL A 22 -2.17 -18.46 1.20
C VAL A 22 -1.47 -19.79 1.50
N ALA A 23 -1.52 -20.24 2.75
CA ALA A 23 -1.06 -21.56 3.14
C ALA A 23 -2.03 -22.17 4.16
N ASP A 24 -2.08 -23.50 4.22
CA ASP A 24 -2.71 -24.23 5.31
C ASP A 24 -1.73 -24.43 6.48
N LYS A 25 -2.16 -25.10 7.55
CA LYS A 25 -1.32 -25.38 8.73
C LYS A 25 -0.19 -26.38 8.46
N GLU A 26 -0.35 -27.19 7.43
CA GLU A 26 0.65 -28.15 6.96
C GLU A 26 1.70 -27.49 6.06
N GLY A 27 1.51 -26.22 5.67
CA GLY A 27 2.42 -25.47 4.81
C GLY A 27 2.16 -25.65 3.31
N ASN A 28 1.05 -26.30 2.91
CA ASN A 28 0.65 -26.35 1.51
C ASN A 28 0.20 -24.97 1.05
N ALA A 29 0.90 -24.38 0.10
CA ALA A 29 0.63 -23.02 -0.36
C ALA A 29 -0.14 -23.00 -1.68
N ASN A 30 -1.08 -22.05 -1.79
CA ASN A 30 -1.84 -21.78 -3.01
C ASN A 30 -1.84 -20.28 -3.33
N ILE A 31 -2.27 -19.93 -4.55
CA ILE A 31 -2.44 -18.55 -5.01
C ILE A 31 -3.86 -18.36 -5.53
N ILE A 32 -4.47 -17.23 -5.22
CA ILE A 32 -5.74 -16.79 -5.81
C ILE A 32 -5.62 -15.34 -6.29
N THR A 33 -6.17 -15.03 -7.45
CA THR A 33 -6.27 -13.64 -7.90
C THR A 33 -7.54 -13.00 -7.35
N VAL A 34 -7.36 -11.82 -6.78
CA VAL A 34 -8.44 -11.03 -6.17
C VAL A 34 -8.45 -9.63 -6.78
N ALA A 35 -9.60 -9.21 -7.28
CA ALA A 35 -9.86 -7.86 -7.76
C ALA A 35 -10.65 -7.02 -6.72
N TRP A 36 -11.38 -7.67 -5.83
CA TRP A 36 -12.04 -6.99 -4.72
C TRP A 36 -11.06 -6.84 -3.54
N ALA A 37 -10.09 -5.92 -3.69
CA ALA A 37 -9.05 -5.61 -2.72
C ALA A 37 -8.88 -4.10 -2.62
N GLY A 38 -8.53 -3.60 -1.42
CA GLY A 38 -8.30 -2.17 -1.23
C GLY A 38 -7.78 -1.81 0.15
N THR A 39 -7.01 -0.72 0.21
CA THR A 39 -6.57 -0.09 1.46
C THR A 39 -7.76 0.59 2.14
N VAL A 40 -7.94 0.36 3.44
CA VAL A 40 -9.08 0.91 4.20
C VAL A 40 -8.68 1.76 5.39
N CYS A 41 -7.43 1.65 5.87
CA CYS A 41 -6.92 2.46 6.97
C CYS A 41 -5.41 2.69 6.82
N THR A 42 -4.95 3.89 7.18
CA THR A 42 -3.52 4.25 7.12
C THR A 42 -2.80 3.99 8.43
N ASN A 43 -3.45 4.21 9.56
CA ASN A 43 -2.87 4.00 10.89
C ASN A 43 -3.91 3.42 11.85
N PRO A 44 -3.81 2.12 12.23
CA PRO A 44 -2.85 1.16 11.70
C PRO A 44 -3.05 0.88 10.21
N PRO A 45 -2.01 0.42 9.46
CA PRO A 45 -2.16 0.10 8.05
C PRO A 45 -3.05 -1.14 7.87
N MET A 46 -4.15 -0.99 7.15
CA MET A 46 -5.13 -2.06 6.96
C MET A 46 -5.65 -2.10 5.52
N LEU A 47 -5.94 -3.29 5.06
CA LEU A 47 -6.58 -3.54 3.78
C LEU A 47 -7.70 -4.57 3.90
N THR A 48 -8.51 -4.67 2.86
CA THR A 48 -9.51 -5.74 2.72
C THR A 48 -9.26 -6.53 1.44
N ILE A 49 -9.63 -7.81 1.49
CA ILE A 49 -9.86 -8.66 0.32
C ILE A 49 -11.22 -9.33 0.47
N SER A 50 -11.95 -9.51 -0.62
CA SER A 50 -13.22 -10.22 -0.60
C SER A 50 -13.17 -11.45 -1.49
N ILE A 51 -13.50 -12.61 -0.94
CA ILE A 51 -13.37 -13.93 -1.59
C ILE A 51 -14.67 -14.72 -1.42
N TRP A 52 -15.05 -15.45 -2.47
CA TRP A 52 -16.17 -16.40 -2.39
C TRP A 52 -15.81 -17.58 -1.48
N PRO A 53 -16.70 -18.02 -0.56
CA PRO A 53 -16.44 -19.13 0.35
C PRO A 53 -16.10 -20.46 -0.35
N GLU A 54 -16.59 -20.66 -1.58
CA GLU A 54 -16.35 -21.87 -2.38
C GLU A 54 -14.91 -21.95 -2.95
N ARG A 55 -14.17 -20.83 -2.94
CA ARG A 55 -12.80 -20.81 -3.43
C ARG A 55 -11.87 -21.59 -2.51
N TYR A 56 -10.99 -22.39 -3.09
CA TYR A 56 -10.06 -23.25 -2.37
C TYR A 56 -9.22 -22.48 -1.32
N SER A 57 -8.74 -21.28 -1.66
CA SER A 57 -7.95 -20.43 -0.76
C SER A 57 -8.75 -19.89 0.43
N TYR A 58 -10.08 -19.86 0.38
CA TYR A 58 -10.91 -19.27 1.44
C TYR A 58 -10.69 -19.96 2.79
N HIS A 59 -10.73 -21.30 2.79
CA HIS A 59 -10.58 -22.08 4.03
C HIS A 59 -9.17 -21.96 4.61
N MET A 60 -8.15 -21.89 3.76
CA MET A 60 -6.76 -21.69 4.18
C MET A 60 -6.58 -20.37 4.96
N ILE A 61 -7.17 -19.27 4.46
CA ILE A 61 -7.13 -17.98 5.17
C ILE A 61 -7.96 -18.05 6.46
N ARG A 62 -9.14 -18.69 6.45
CA ARG A 62 -9.98 -18.83 7.64
C ARG A 62 -9.28 -19.62 8.74
N GLU A 63 -8.48 -20.60 8.37
CA GLU A 63 -7.79 -21.48 9.28
C GLU A 63 -6.54 -20.86 9.89
N THR A 64 -5.71 -20.20 9.08
CA THR A 64 -4.44 -19.61 9.51
C THR A 64 -4.56 -18.17 9.98
N GLY A 65 -5.56 -17.45 9.49
CA GLY A 65 -5.69 -16.01 9.74
C GLY A 65 -4.63 -15.17 9.02
N GLU A 66 -3.88 -15.75 8.07
CA GLU A 66 -2.75 -15.10 7.41
C GLU A 66 -2.88 -15.20 5.88
N PHE A 67 -2.39 -14.19 5.17
CA PHE A 67 -2.23 -14.18 3.73
C PHE A 67 -1.22 -13.12 3.32
N VAL A 68 -0.73 -13.19 2.08
CA VAL A 68 0.11 -12.14 1.49
C VAL A 68 -0.56 -11.60 0.24
N VAL A 69 -0.67 -10.28 0.15
CA VAL A 69 -1.10 -9.59 -1.07
C VAL A 69 0.15 -9.25 -1.89
N ASN A 70 0.25 -9.83 -3.08
CA ASN A 70 1.37 -9.64 -3.99
C ASN A 70 0.91 -8.75 -5.15
N LEU A 71 1.51 -7.55 -5.30
CA LEU A 71 1.18 -6.64 -6.38
C LEU A 71 1.65 -7.18 -7.72
N THR A 72 0.80 -7.05 -8.73
CA THR A 72 1.03 -7.62 -10.04
C THR A 72 1.47 -6.57 -11.06
N THR A 73 2.20 -7.02 -12.08
CA THR A 73 2.75 -6.21 -13.16
C THR A 73 2.22 -6.66 -14.50
N GLU A 74 2.46 -5.89 -15.56
CA GLU A 74 2.12 -6.27 -16.92
C GLU A 74 2.76 -7.61 -17.33
N GLU A 75 3.99 -7.89 -16.87
CA GLU A 75 4.70 -9.15 -17.13
C GLU A 75 4.01 -10.35 -16.46
N LEU A 76 3.38 -10.11 -15.31
CA LEU A 76 2.65 -11.13 -14.54
C LEU A 76 1.18 -11.28 -14.95
N ALA A 77 0.71 -10.56 -15.99
CA ALA A 77 -0.70 -10.57 -16.37
C ALA A 77 -1.24 -11.98 -16.65
N ARG A 78 -0.47 -12.83 -17.34
CA ARG A 78 -0.85 -14.23 -17.60
C ARG A 78 -0.97 -15.05 -16.31
N ALA A 79 0.00 -14.93 -15.42
CA ALA A 79 -0.02 -15.63 -14.13
C ALA A 79 -1.18 -15.15 -13.25
N THR A 80 -1.45 -13.84 -13.27
CA THR A 80 -2.58 -13.23 -12.56
C THR A 80 -3.91 -13.80 -13.04
N ASP A 81 -4.14 -13.86 -14.36
CA ASP A 81 -5.36 -14.44 -14.94
C ASP A 81 -5.48 -15.92 -14.58
N TYR A 82 -4.44 -16.70 -14.80
CA TYR A 82 -4.41 -18.13 -14.52
C TYR A 82 -4.72 -18.44 -13.06
N CYS A 83 -4.13 -17.74 -12.12
CA CYS A 83 -4.36 -17.92 -10.68
C CYS A 83 -5.78 -17.55 -10.25
N GLY A 84 -6.48 -16.71 -11.02
CA GLY A 84 -7.89 -16.35 -10.80
C GLY A 84 -8.88 -17.39 -11.35
N VAL A 85 -8.55 -18.05 -12.48
CA VAL A 85 -9.43 -18.96 -13.20
C VAL A 85 -9.29 -20.40 -12.70
N ARG A 86 -8.06 -20.91 -12.54
CA ARG A 86 -7.80 -22.28 -12.10
C ARG A 86 -7.99 -22.47 -10.60
N SER A 87 -8.37 -23.69 -10.21
CA SER A 87 -8.48 -24.08 -8.80
C SER A 87 -7.18 -24.74 -8.33
N GLY A 88 -6.71 -24.38 -7.12
CA GLY A 88 -5.58 -25.07 -6.48
C GLY A 88 -5.89 -26.49 -6.00
N ARG A 89 -7.16 -26.94 -6.15
CA ARG A 89 -7.52 -28.36 -5.94
C ARG A 89 -7.00 -29.26 -7.07
N ASP A 90 -6.88 -28.68 -8.27
CA ASP A 90 -6.65 -29.45 -9.50
C ASP A 90 -5.28 -29.15 -10.12
N THR A 91 -4.61 -28.06 -9.72
CA THR A 91 -3.36 -27.58 -10.34
C THR A 91 -2.39 -27.02 -9.31
N ASP A 92 -1.10 -27.19 -9.55
CA ASP A 92 -0.04 -26.45 -8.84
C ASP A 92 0.27 -25.14 -9.59
N LYS A 93 -0.38 -24.06 -9.15
CA LYS A 93 -0.24 -22.74 -9.77
C LYS A 93 1.17 -22.16 -9.69
N TRP A 94 1.95 -22.56 -8.67
CA TRP A 94 3.34 -22.15 -8.53
C TRP A 94 4.19 -22.75 -9.67
N ALA A 95 4.08 -24.05 -9.87
CA ALA A 95 4.79 -24.75 -10.93
C ALA A 95 4.28 -24.35 -12.32
N ASP A 96 2.95 -24.31 -12.53
CA ASP A 96 2.35 -24.02 -13.82
C ASP A 96 2.70 -22.64 -14.36
N MET A 97 2.89 -21.65 -13.46
CA MET A 97 3.20 -20.26 -13.83
C MET A 97 4.67 -19.89 -13.60
N GLY A 98 5.51 -20.84 -13.14
CA GLY A 98 6.91 -20.59 -12.87
C GLY A 98 7.13 -19.56 -11.76
N LEU A 99 6.25 -19.53 -10.76
CA LEU A 99 6.33 -18.59 -9.65
C LEU A 99 7.17 -19.21 -8.52
N THR A 100 7.99 -18.37 -7.87
CA THR A 100 8.91 -18.79 -6.82
C THR A 100 8.36 -18.40 -5.45
N LYS A 101 8.28 -19.39 -4.55
CA LYS A 101 7.97 -19.15 -3.14
C LYS A 101 9.16 -18.51 -2.46
N GLU A 102 8.94 -17.39 -1.79
CA GLU A 102 9.95 -16.75 -0.94
C GLU A 102 9.43 -16.66 0.49
N LYS A 103 10.34 -16.79 1.47
CA LYS A 103 9.97 -16.81 2.87
C LYS A 103 9.55 -15.41 3.33
N ALA A 104 8.36 -15.32 3.90
CA ALA A 104 7.87 -14.11 4.57
C ALA A 104 8.58 -13.86 5.91
N SER A 105 8.55 -12.63 6.39
CA SER A 105 9.23 -12.19 7.62
C SER A 105 8.34 -12.27 8.86
N LYS A 106 7.02 -12.11 8.71
CA LYS A 106 6.05 -11.98 9.81
C LYS A 106 4.90 -12.99 9.78
N VAL A 107 4.64 -13.60 8.63
CA VAL A 107 3.57 -14.60 8.46
C VAL A 107 4.16 -15.94 8.00
N SER A 108 3.38 -17.01 8.10
CA SER A 108 3.78 -18.36 7.65
C SER A 108 3.59 -18.59 6.15
N VAL A 109 2.84 -17.69 5.49
CA VAL A 109 2.48 -17.75 4.08
C VAL A 109 3.63 -17.24 3.22
N PRO A 110 4.02 -17.94 2.11
CA PRO A 110 5.10 -17.49 1.25
C PRO A 110 4.75 -16.24 0.44
N LEU A 111 5.74 -15.37 0.19
CA LEU A 111 5.70 -14.32 -0.80
C LEU A 111 5.80 -14.92 -2.22
N ILE A 112 5.36 -14.17 -3.23
CA ILE A 112 5.67 -14.44 -4.64
C ILE A 112 6.86 -13.56 -5.01
N ARG A 113 8.03 -14.16 -5.24
CA ARG A 113 9.30 -13.45 -5.50
C ARG A 113 9.22 -12.51 -6.70
N GLU A 114 8.50 -12.89 -7.75
CA GLU A 114 8.37 -12.13 -9.00
C GLU A 114 7.53 -10.86 -8.85
N CYS A 115 6.82 -10.71 -7.74
CA CYS A 115 6.00 -9.53 -7.47
C CYS A 115 6.83 -8.40 -6.84
N PRO A 116 6.72 -7.15 -7.34
CA PRO A 116 7.56 -6.04 -6.89
C PRO A 116 7.26 -5.58 -5.45
N VAL A 117 6.09 -5.92 -4.93
CA VAL A 117 5.66 -5.59 -3.56
C VAL A 117 4.84 -6.73 -3.02
N ASN A 118 5.14 -7.12 -1.78
CA ASN A 118 4.41 -8.14 -1.05
C ASN A 118 3.96 -7.53 0.30
N LEU A 119 2.66 -7.62 0.59
CA LEU A 119 2.06 -7.11 1.81
C LEU A 119 1.70 -8.31 2.69
N GLU A 120 2.45 -8.53 3.77
CA GLU A 120 2.17 -9.58 4.74
C GLU A 120 0.99 -9.16 5.63
N CYS A 121 -0.04 -9.97 5.71
CA CYS A 121 -1.31 -9.60 6.32
C CYS A 121 -1.77 -10.61 7.38
N ARG A 122 -2.30 -10.08 8.50
CA ARG A 122 -3.04 -10.84 9.50
C ARG A 122 -4.50 -10.40 9.56
N VAL A 123 -5.40 -11.38 9.48
CA VAL A 123 -6.84 -11.15 9.53
C VAL A 123 -7.23 -10.63 10.91
N VAL A 124 -7.96 -9.53 10.94
CA VAL A 124 -8.54 -8.93 12.16
C VAL A 124 -10.00 -9.32 12.31
N ARG A 125 -10.74 -9.36 11.19
CA ARG A 125 -12.17 -9.64 11.15
C ARG A 125 -12.57 -10.18 9.79
N VAL A 126 -13.62 -10.99 9.78
CA VAL A 126 -14.27 -11.46 8.55
C VAL A 126 -15.74 -11.07 8.60
N ASP A 127 -16.21 -10.36 7.58
CA ASP A 127 -17.59 -9.94 7.41
C ASP A 127 -18.23 -10.72 6.26
N GLU A 128 -19.37 -11.36 6.52
CA GLU A 128 -20.13 -12.15 5.55
C GLU A 128 -21.12 -11.25 4.82
N LEU A 129 -20.82 -10.91 3.54
CA LEU A 129 -21.56 -9.92 2.76
C LEU A 129 -22.48 -10.52 1.68
N GLY A 130 -22.85 -11.77 1.80
CA GLY A 130 -23.60 -12.52 0.79
C GLY A 130 -22.68 -13.36 -0.08
N SER A 131 -22.53 -13.09 -1.39
CA SER A 131 -21.68 -13.91 -2.28
C SER A 131 -20.21 -13.92 -1.92
N HIS A 132 -19.71 -12.87 -1.29
CA HIS A 132 -18.32 -12.74 -0.85
C HIS A 132 -18.25 -12.52 0.64
N HIS A 133 -17.23 -13.10 1.27
CA HIS A 133 -16.82 -12.74 2.62
C HIS A 133 -15.61 -11.83 2.54
N MET A 134 -15.68 -10.70 3.25
CA MET A 134 -14.64 -9.70 3.31
C MET A 134 -13.71 -9.97 4.50
N PHE A 135 -12.44 -10.16 4.21
CA PHE A 135 -11.38 -10.26 5.21
C PHE A 135 -10.78 -8.87 5.43
N LEU A 136 -11.02 -8.29 6.60
CA LEU A 136 -10.29 -7.11 7.06
C LEU A 136 -9.00 -7.56 7.71
N ALA A 137 -7.86 -7.07 7.22
CA ALA A 137 -6.55 -7.48 7.69
C ALA A 137 -5.64 -6.29 7.98
N GLN A 138 -4.78 -6.45 8.99
CA GLN A 138 -3.68 -5.55 9.26
C GLN A 138 -2.48 -5.95 8.42
N VAL A 139 -1.83 -4.97 7.77
CA VAL A 139 -0.54 -5.15 7.12
C VAL A 139 0.54 -5.15 8.21
N VAL A 140 1.26 -6.26 8.35
CA VAL A 140 2.28 -6.46 9.41
C VAL A 140 3.71 -6.36 8.90
N ALA A 141 3.91 -6.47 7.58
CA ALA A 141 5.16 -6.16 6.89
C ALA A 141 4.89 -5.78 5.43
N VAL A 142 5.82 -5.07 4.82
CA VAL A 142 5.85 -4.73 3.40
C VAL A 142 7.23 -5.03 2.88
N ASP A 143 7.32 -5.93 1.93
CA ASP A 143 8.56 -6.29 1.24
C ASP A 143 8.53 -5.67 -0.16
N VAL A 144 9.63 -5.07 -0.58
CA VAL A 144 9.77 -4.44 -1.89
C VAL A 144 11.02 -4.98 -2.60
N ASP A 145 10.92 -5.18 -3.91
CA ASP A 145 12.03 -5.64 -4.73
C ASP A 145 13.06 -4.50 -4.90
N GLU A 146 14.28 -4.72 -4.43
CA GLU A 146 15.38 -3.74 -4.42
C GLU A 146 15.72 -3.22 -5.82
N LYS A 147 15.43 -3.96 -6.89
CA LYS A 147 15.66 -3.50 -8.27
C LYS A 147 14.85 -2.26 -8.65
N TYR A 148 13.81 -1.92 -7.88
CA TYR A 148 12.99 -0.72 -8.06
C TYR A 148 13.32 0.37 -7.04
N MET A 149 14.39 0.21 -6.25
CA MET A 149 14.93 1.25 -5.36
C MET A 149 15.96 2.09 -6.12
N ASP A 150 16.04 3.38 -5.81
CA ASP A 150 17.11 4.25 -6.30
C ASP A 150 18.27 4.35 -5.29
N GLU A 151 19.35 5.06 -5.67
CA GLU A 151 20.54 5.28 -4.84
C GLU A 151 20.26 6.04 -3.52
N LYS A 152 19.03 6.55 -3.35
CA LYS A 152 18.56 7.27 -2.16
C LYS A 152 17.56 6.47 -1.34
N ASP A 153 17.48 5.16 -1.58
CA ASP A 153 16.51 4.27 -0.95
C ASP A 153 15.04 4.66 -1.21
N THR A 154 14.76 5.29 -2.37
CA THR A 154 13.38 5.63 -2.77
C THR A 154 12.82 4.53 -3.65
N PHE A 155 11.66 3.98 -3.29
CA PHE A 155 10.98 2.97 -4.07
C PHE A 155 10.14 3.58 -5.20
N HIS A 156 10.33 3.07 -6.43
CA HIS A 156 9.66 3.53 -7.65
C HIS A 156 8.69 2.49 -8.21
N LEU A 157 7.50 2.35 -7.61
CA LEU A 157 6.49 1.37 -8.02
C LEU A 157 6.13 1.47 -9.52
N SER A 158 6.12 2.68 -10.10
CA SER A 158 5.81 2.88 -11.52
C SER A 158 6.80 2.18 -12.47
N ALA A 159 8.06 2.02 -12.05
CA ALA A 159 9.08 1.31 -12.81
C ALA A 159 8.78 -0.18 -12.95
N ALA A 160 8.01 -0.75 -12.01
CA ALA A 160 7.55 -2.13 -12.08
C ALA A 160 6.40 -2.35 -13.05
N ARG A 161 5.83 -1.29 -13.65
CA ARG A 161 4.68 -1.36 -14.59
C ARG A 161 3.48 -2.11 -13.99
N PRO A 162 2.91 -1.61 -12.86
CA PRO A 162 1.76 -2.25 -12.24
C PRO A 162 0.55 -2.22 -13.16
N MET A 163 -0.39 -3.15 -12.96
CA MET A 163 -1.59 -3.25 -13.77
C MET A 163 -2.87 -3.08 -12.96
N ALA A 164 -3.97 -2.79 -13.65
CA ALA A 164 -5.30 -2.67 -13.10
C ALA A 164 -6.30 -3.57 -13.85
N TYR A 165 -7.41 -3.90 -13.19
CA TYR A 165 -8.52 -4.66 -13.76
C TYR A 165 -9.75 -3.78 -13.95
N SER A 166 -10.39 -3.87 -15.12
CA SER A 166 -11.62 -3.17 -15.43
C SER A 166 -12.48 -3.97 -16.39
N HIS A 167 -13.73 -4.26 -15.99
CA HIS A 167 -14.74 -4.92 -16.84
C HIS A 167 -14.24 -6.18 -17.58
N GLY A 168 -13.61 -7.11 -16.84
CA GLY A 168 -13.14 -8.36 -17.42
C GLY A 168 -11.83 -8.25 -18.23
N ARG A 169 -11.09 -7.15 -18.10
CA ARG A 169 -9.86 -6.91 -18.84
C ARG A 169 -8.77 -6.37 -17.92
N TYR A 170 -7.52 -6.69 -18.25
CA TYR A 170 -6.33 -6.16 -17.58
C TYR A 170 -5.75 -5.00 -18.40
N TYR A 171 -5.27 -3.97 -17.71
CA TYR A 171 -4.68 -2.77 -18.31
C TYR A 171 -3.41 -2.40 -17.58
N GLY A 172 -2.39 -1.99 -18.32
CA GLY A 172 -1.26 -1.26 -17.74
C GLY A 172 -1.69 0.13 -17.29
N LEU A 173 -0.95 0.74 -16.39
CA LEU A 173 -1.15 2.15 -16.03
C LEU A 173 -0.58 3.04 -17.15
N GLY A 174 -1.32 4.07 -17.52
CA GLY A 174 -0.89 5.08 -18.48
C GLY A 174 0.12 6.07 -17.90
N GLU A 175 0.30 7.19 -18.61
CA GLU A 175 1.19 8.26 -18.17
C GLU A 175 0.75 8.90 -16.85
N CYS A 176 1.73 9.36 -16.06
CA CYS A 176 1.48 10.10 -14.83
C CYS A 176 0.84 11.45 -15.12
N LEU A 177 -0.38 11.66 -14.65
CA LEU A 177 -1.13 12.90 -14.86
C LEU A 177 -0.71 14.03 -13.91
N GLY A 178 0.00 13.73 -12.83
CA GLY A 178 0.44 14.70 -11.85
C GLY A 178 0.73 14.09 -10.49
N THR A 179 1.38 14.84 -9.62
CA THR A 179 1.67 14.44 -8.24
C THR A 179 0.54 14.88 -7.30
N PHE A 180 0.36 14.18 -6.17
CA PHE A 180 -0.63 14.59 -5.18
C PHE A 180 -0.50 16.08 -4.81
N GLY A 181 -1.60 16.81 -4.88
CA GLY A 181 -1.65 18.25 -4.62
C GLY A 181 -1.19 19.15 -5.79
N TYR A 182 -0.92 18.60 -6.99
CA TYR A 182 -0.49 19.42 -8.14
C TYR A 182 -1.51 20.50 -8.52
N SER A 183 -2.81 20.25 -8.32
CA SER A 183 -3.89 21.18 -8.68
C SER A 183 -3.93 22.46 -7.85
N VAL A 184 -3.33 22.44 -6.65
CA VAL A 184 -3.29 23.61 -5.73
C VAL A 184 -1.89 24.20 -5.60
N LYS A 185 -0.88 23.65 -6.30
CA LYS A 185 0.45 24.25 -6.36
C LYS A 185 0.35 25.56 -7.11
N LYS A 186 0.72 26.70 -6.48
CA LYS A 186 0.83 27.98 -7.16
C LYS A 186 1.78 27.81 -8.34
N THR A 187 1.29 28.00 -9.55
CA THR A 187 2.14 28.15 -10.73
C THR A 187 3.09 29.30 -10.43
N ALA A 188 4.39 29.06 -10.48
CA ALA A 188 5.36 30.16 -10.44
C ALA A 188 5.04 31.02 -11.68
N GLU A 189 4.25 32.07 -11.47
CA GLU A 189 4.01 33.08 -12.50
C GLU A 189 5.37 33.55 -13.00
N LYS A 190 5.55 33.47 -14.28
CA LYS A 190 6.65 34.06 -15.01
C LYS A 190 6.85 35.50 -14.49
N ARG A 191 7.79 35.69 -13.57
CA ARG A 191 8.40 36.97 -13.34
C ARG A 191 9.27 37.23 -14.55
N GLY A 192 8.61 37.65 -15.62
CA GLY A 192 9.24 37.92 -16.86
C GLY A 192 8.80 39.28 -17.38
N SER A 193 9.72 40.03 -17.81
CA SER A 193 9.64 41.12 -18.74
C SER A 193 8.61 42.24 -18.46
N GLY A 194 9.06 43.23 -17.74
CA GLY A 194 8.35 44.49 -17.63
C GLY A 194 9.29 45.66 -17.32
N LYS A 195 9.76 46.30 -18.36
CA LYS A 195 10.24 47.68 -18.43
C LYS A 195 11.69 47.94 -18.02
N GLY A 196 12.50 48.05 -19.04
CA GLY A 196 13.68 48.90 -19.03
C GLY A 196 13.32 50.30 -18.53
N LYS A 197 14.07 50.81 -17.58
CA LYS A 197 14.27 52.25 -17.36
C LYS A 197 15.76 52.51 -17.37
N ALA A 198 16.07 53.50 -18.16
CA ALA A 198 17.38 54.02 -18.46
C ALA A 198 18.25 54.33 -17.24
N ALA A 199 19.53 54.18 -17.42
CA ALA A 199 20.54 54.65 -16.52
C ALA A 199 20.56 56.18 -16.39
N PRO A 200 21.06 56.73 -15.28
CA PRO A 200 21.95 57.88 -15.33
C PRO A 200 23.29 57.56 -14.71
N GLU A 201 24.25 58.26 -15.27
CA GLU A 201 25.70 58.17 -15.09
C GLU A 201 26.23 58.48 -13.69
N ALA A 202 27.37 57.90 -13.44
CA ALA A 202 28.54 58.30 -12.68
C ALA A 202 28.42 59.32 -11.54
N GLY A 203 28.86 58.93 -10.39
CA GLY A 203 29.28 59.77 -9.27
C GLY A 203 30.26 59.01 -8.37
N ASN A 204 31.53 59.36 -8.53
CA ASN A 204 32.70 58.91 -7.83
C ASN A 204 32.72 59.45 -6.40
N SER A 205 33.01 58.63 -5.35
CA SER A 205 33.92 59.00 -4.26
C SER A 205 34.04 57.90 -3.18
N SER A 206 35.17 57.34 -3.08
CA SER A 206 36.11 57.11 -1.94
C SER A 206 35.55 57.00 -0.51
N GLY A 207 35.93 55.95 0.21
CA GLY A 207 36.13 56.12 1.63
C GLY A 207 35.97 54.92 2.54
N ARG A 208 37.10 54.24 2.80
CA ARG A 208 37.56 53.69 4.11
C ARG A 208 36.75 52.64 4.90
N ARG A 209 37.35 51.47 4.95
CA ARG A 209 37.64 50.58 6.09
C ARG A 209 37.03 50.90 7.47
N LYS A 210 36.53 49.85 8.12
CA LYS A 210 37.12 49.25 9.34
C LYS A 210 36.40 48.02 9.84
N ASP A 211 37.23 47.14 10.30
CA ASP A 211 37.16 45.92 11.04
C ASP A 211 36.16 45.86 12.22
N GLY A 212 35.76 44.64 12.59
CA GLY A 212 35.15 44.38 13.88
C GLY A 212 34.67 42.93 14.09
N ILE A 213 35.59 42.09 14.47
CA ILE A 213 35.41 40.76 15.08
C ILE A 213 34.62 40.90 16.39
N LYS A 214 33.70 39.94 16.67
CA LYS A 214 33.67 39.24 17.96
C LYS A 214 32.68 38.10 18.02
N ALA A 215 33.25 37.00 18.49
CA ALA A 215 32.59 35.77 18.92
C ALA A 215 31.81 35.96 20.23
N GLY A 216 30.83 35.10 20.46
CA GLY A 216 30.14 35.00 21.74
C GLY A 216 29.48 33.66 21.91
N ARG A 217 30.11 32.84 22.73
CA ARG A 217 29.72 31.53 23.27
C ARG A 217 28.53 31.68 24.27
N GLY A 218 27.83 30.57 24.50
CA GLY A 218 27.27 30.28 25.81
C GLY A 218 25.94 29.57 25.77
N ALA A 219 25.95 28.24 26.04
CA ALA A 219 25.41 27.54 27.20
C ALA A 219 23.88 27.65 27.34
N GLY A 220 23.08 26.59 27.30
CA GLY A 220 23.10 25.43 28.19
C GLY A 220 22.01 25.56 29.25
N ARG A 221 21.01 24.64 29.26
CA ARG A 221 20.22 24.21 30.45
C ARG A 221 19.18 23.18 30.00
N GLN A 222 19.34 21.91 30.30
CA GLN A 222 18.94 21.13 31.48
C GLN A 222 17.42 20.94 31.63
N ARG A 223 17.06 19.65 31.55
CA ARG A 223 15.81 19.06 32.07
C ARG A 223 15.72 19.19 33.59
N PRO A 224 14.52 19.13 34.20
CA PRO A 224 14.00 17.90 34.80
C PRO A 224 12.46 17.85 34.69
N GLY A 225 11.71 16.79 34.97
CA GLY A 225 11.74 15.76 35.93
C GLY A 225 10.44 14.94 35.87
N THR A 226 10.56 13.72 36.19
CA THR A 226 9.59 12.67 36.48
C THR A 226 8.40 13.08 37.36
N ARG A 227 7.19 12.54 37.05
CA ARG A 227 6.21 12.21 38.10
C ARG A 227 5.50 10.90 37.77
N GLN A 228 5.71 9.93 38.63
CA GLN A 228 4.90 8.73 38.85
C GLN A 228 3.57 9.09 39.48
N GLY A 229 2.55 8.29 39.22
CA GLY A 229 1.28 8.40 39.97
C GLY A 229 0.20 7.45 39.52
N LYS A 230 0.21 6.22 40.07
CA LYS A 230 -0.88 5.45 40.67
C LYS A 230 -1.91 4.73 39.78
N ALA A 231 -1.86 3.43 39.92
CA ALA A 231 -2.88 2.42 39.61
C ALA A 231 -4.16 2.63 40.46
N VAL A 232 -5.33 2.43 39.85
CA VAL A 232 -6.55 2.09 40.55
C VAL A 232 -7.38 1.09 39.72
N GLY A 233 -7.53 -0.09 40.24
CA GLY A 233 -8.70 -0.89 40.49
C GLY A 233 -9.55 -1.38 39.29
N ARG A 234 -9.50 -2.68 39.07
CA ARG A 234 -10.55 -3.49 38.40
C ARG A 234 -11.83 -3.48 39.23
N PRO A 235 -13.00 -3.71 38.59
CA PRO A 235 -13.80 -4.84 39.01
C PRO A 235 -14.15 -5.83 37.89
N GLN A 236 -14.15 -7.09 38.28
CA GLN A 236 -14.69 -8.24 37.55
C GLN A 236 -16.21 -8.22 37.58
N SER A 237 -16.84 -8.61 36.48
CA SER A 237 -18.14 -9.26 36.52
C SER A 237 -18.26 -10.27 35.36
N GLY A 238 -18.54 -11.49 35.74
CA GLY A 238 -18.68 -12.64 34.85
C GLY A 238 -20.07 -12.70 34.18
N PRO A 239 -20.26 -13.66 33.24
CA PRO A 239 -21.40 -13.71 32.35
C PRO A 239 -22.63 -14.39 32.96
N PRO A 240 -23.87 -14.05 32.54
CA PRO A 240 -25.06 -14.86 32.86
C PRO A 240 -25.29 -15.93 31.80
N GLY A 241 -25.64 -17.11 32.30
CA GLY A 241 -25.86 -18.34 31.55
C GLY A 241 -27.14 -18.32 30.69
N ILE A 242 -27.03 -19.12 29.65
CA ILE A 242 -28.11 -19.50 28.75
C ILE A 242 -28.88 -20.64 29.38
N ARG A 243 -30.23 -20.50 29.48
CA ARG A 243 -31.17 -21.62 29.61
C ARG A 243 -32.22 -21.56 28.50
N LYS A 244 -32.32 -22.69 27.85
CA LYS A 244 -33.34 -23.28 26.94
C LYS A 244 -33.45 -22.66 25.56
#